data_d021e2da830e9b8724329e08cb9cc7a6
#
_entry.id   d021e2da830e9b8724329e08cb9cc7a6
#
_cell.length_a   1.000
_cell.length_b   1.000
_cell.length_c   1.000
_cell.angle_alpha   90.00
_cell.angle_beta   90.00
_cell.angle_gamma   90.00
#
_symmetry.space_group_name_H-M   'P 1'
#
loop_
_entity.id
_entity.type
_entity.pdbx_description
1 polymer ?
#
loop_
_entity_poly.entity_id
_entity_poly.type
_entity_poly.pdbx_seq_one_letter_code
_entity_poly.pdbx_strand_id
1 'polypeptide(L)'
;IKGLRISPITATKTSTKLVKLGIPGECIDTWIDCGLTIKQETSRVIPDEGSYIIISDTLNNCPFKLHKYFIPFEDFSKRYVMIDGTRINNFIVNTFESTTMVKAIGEVIAYTALLDDTPSGLYENPPSWGKGVATGADQEGYWMASTERLHEWYFMPLTHFNRDYMITS
;
A
#
# COMPACT_ATOMS: atom_id res chain seq x y z
N ILE A 1 -12.05 9.51 -15.81
CA ILE A 1 -10.94 9.27 -16.71
C ILE A 1 -11.45 9.41 -18.14
N LYS A 2 -10.82 10.27 -18.88
CA LYS A 2 -11.28 10.56 -20.24
C LYS A 2 -10.33 9.99 -21.26
N GLY A 3 -10.86 9.23 -22.22
CA GLY A 3 -10.27 8.98 -23.51
C GLY A 3 -9.05 8.10 -23.63
N LEU A 4 -8.18 8.04 -22.64
CA LEU A 4 -6.92 7.30 -22.72
C LEU A 4 -6.99 5.89 -22.17
N ARG A 5 -8.01 5.59 -21.36
CA ARG A 5 -8.18 4.31 -20.72
C ARG A 5 -9.54 3.75 -21.04
N ILE A 6 -9.53 2.62 -21.72
CA ILE A 6 -10.76 2.05 -22.25
C ILE A 6 -11.52 1.30 -21.17
N SER A 7 -10.84 0.49 -20.37
CA SER A 7 -11.46 -0.35 -19.35
C SER A 7 -10.51 -0.55 -18.18
N PRO A 8 -11.02 -0.48 -16.96
CA PRO A 8 -10.24 -0.89 -15.81
C PRO A 8 -10.07 -2.41 -15.80
N ILE A 9 -9.03 -2.85 -15.10
CA ILE A 9 -8.90 -4.25 -14.73
C ILE A 9 -9.18 -4.39 -13.24
N THR A 10 -9.59 -5.58 -12.84
CA THR A 10 -9.74 -5.95 -11.43
C THR A 10 -8.61 -6.88 -11.06
N ALA A 11 -7.99 -6.65 -9.93
CA ALA A 11 -6.91 -7.48 -9.45
C ALA A 11 -7.06 -7.77 -7.96
N THR A 12 -6.62 -8.95 -7.55
CA THR A 12 -6.64 -9.40 -6.16
C THR A 12 -5.26 -9.20 -5.56
N LYS A 13 -5.21 -8.72 -4.33
CA LYS A 13 -3.96 -8.61 -3.58
C LYS A 13 -3.44 -10.00 -3.23
N THR A 14 -2.16 -10.23 -3.46
CA THR A 14 -1.51 -11.52 -3.19
C THR A 14 -0.23 -11.37 -2.37
N SER A 15 0.13 -10.15 -2.00
CA SER A 15 1.40 -9.90 -1.33
C SER A 15 1.41 -10.41 0.11
N THR A 16 2.61 -10.75 0.57
CA THR A 16 2.88 -11.02 1.98
C THR A 16 3.70 -9.87 2.56
N LYS A 17 3.46 -9.55 3.82
CA LYS A 17 4.13 -8.45 4.51
C LYS A 17 4.65 -8.93 5.86
N LEU A 18 5.75 -8.31 6.31
CA LEU A 18 6.21 -8.44 7.68
C LEU A 18 5.46 -7.45 8.55
N VAL A 19 5.03 -7.87 9.72
CA VAL A 19 4.23 -7.03 10.61
C VAL A 19 4.72 -7.15 12.05
N LYS A 20 4.54 -6.06 12.79
CA LYS A 20 4.74 -6.07 14.24
C LYS A 20 3.83 -5.06 14.90
N LEU A 21 3.61 -5.23 16.19
CA LEU A 21 2.84 -4.27 16.96
C LEU A 21 3.62 -2.95 17.07
N GLY A 22 2.96 -1.84 16.77
CA GLY A 22 3.55 -0.51 16.89
C GLY A 22 3.68 -0.09 18.34
N ILE A 23 4.75 0.63 18.63
CA ILE A 23 5.01 1.18 19.98
C ILE A 23 4.62 2.66 19.97
N PRO A 24 3.73 3.10 20.88
CA PRO A 24 3.40 4.53 20.97
C PRO A 24 4.64 5.41 21.08
N GLY A 25 4.68 6.50 20.31
CA GLY A 25 5.81 7.42 20.28
C GLY A 25 6.91 7.07 19.29
N GLU A 26 6.88 5.87 18.72
CA GLU A 26 7.85 5.48 17.68
C GLU A 26 7.59 6.29 16.40
N CYS A 27 8.65 6.81 15.78
CA CYS A 27 8.56 7.54 14.52
C CYS A 27 8.82 6.58 13.36
N ILE A 28 7.90 6.54 12.41
CA ILE A 28 7.99 5.67 11.25
C ILE A 28 8.17 6.52 9.99
N ASP A 29 9.30 6.33 9.33
CA ASP A 29 9.60 6.95 8.05
C ASP A 29 9.21 5.99 6.94
N THR A 30 8.35 6.45 6.04
CA THR A 30 7.90 5.67 4.90
C THR A 30 8.64 6.09 3.65
N TRP A 31 9.32 5.14 3.01
CA TRP A 31 10.08 5.33 1.78
C TRP A 31 9.38 4.62 0.63
N ILE A 32 9.40 5.24 -0.54
CA ILE A 32 8.80 4.66 -1.75
C ILE A 32 9.79 4.69 -2.90
N ASP A 33 9.60 3.76 -3.85
CA ASP A 33 10.34 3.74 -5.10
C ASP A 33 9.80 4.79 -6.05
N CYS A 34 10.70 5.58 -6.63
CA CYS A 34 10.39 6.58 -7.65
C CYS A 34 11.26 6.34 -8.88
N GLY A 35 10.96 5.29 -9.63
CA GLY A 35 11.77 4.92 -10.79
C GLY A 35 13.16 4.44 -10.37
N LEU A 36 14.21 5.21 -10.67
CA LEU A 36 15.59 4.85 -10.34
C LEU A 36 16.04 5.29 -8.95
N THR A 37 15.19 6.02 -8.25
CA THR A 37 15.50 6.56 -6.93
C THR A 37 14.44 6.16 -5.92
N ILE A 38 14.72 6.43 -4.65
CA ILE A 38 13.73 6.34 -3.58
C ILE A 38 13.53 7.73 -2.98
N LYS A 39 12.35 7.97 -2.42
CA LYS A 39 12.10 9.20 -1.67
C LYS A 39 11.29 8.89 -0.42
N GLN A 40 11.40 9.76 0.56
CA GLN A 40 10.58 9.68 1.75
C GLN A 40 9.18 10.23 1.43
N GLU A 41 8.16 9.39 1.62
CA GLU A 41 6.77 9.77 1.40
C GLU A 41 6.21 10.48 2.64
N THR A 42 6.41 9.88 3.81
CA THR A 42 5.91 10.41 5.07
C THR A 42 6.88 10.12 6.21
N SER A 43 6.73 10.91 7.29
CA SER A 43 7.34 10.63 8.58
C SER A 43 6.25 10.86 9.63
N ARG A 44 5.86 9.82 10.34
CA ARG A 44 4.73 9.86 11.25
C ARG A 44 5.06 9.19 12.57
N VAL A 45 4.55 9.77 13.65
CA VAL A 45 4.69 9.22 15.01
C VAL A 45 3.47 8.38 15.33
N ILE A 46 3.70 7.18 15.88
CA ILE A 46 2.61 6.31 16.32
C ILE A 46 1.91 6.97 17.51
N PRO A 47 0.57 7.18 17.44
CA PRO A 47 -0.19 7.82 18.52
C PRO A 47 -0.14 7.01 19.81
N ASP A 48 -0.30 7.72 20.94
CA ASP A 48 -0.33 7.11 22.27
C ASP A 48 -1.61 6.32 22.51
N GLU A 49 -2.71 6.72 21.86
CA GLU A 49 -4.00 6.04 21.98
C GLU A 49 -4.26 5.12 20.81
N GLY A 50 -4.89 3.97 21.09
CA GLY A 50 -5.23 2.99 20.09
C GLY A 50 -4.13 1.97 19.87
N SER A 51 -4.42 1.01 18.99
CA SER A 51 -3.47 -0.02 18.59
C SER A 51 -3.13 0.13 17.12
N TYR A 52 -1.86 0.10 16.81
CA TYR A 52 -1.35 0.26 15.45
C TYR A 52 -0.43 -0.88 15.08
N ILE A 53 -0.47 -1.27 13.84
CA ILE A 53 0.37 -2.34 13.29
C ILE A 53 1.35 -1.72 12.29
N ILE A 54 2.63 -1.99 12.48
CA ILE A 54 3.67 -1.59 11.53
C ILE A 54 3.78 -2.68 10.48
N ILE A 55 3.70 -2.25 9.21
CA ILE A 55 3.79 -3.13 8.06
C ILE A 55 5.06 -2.78 7.30
N SER A 56 5.86 -3.79 6.96
CA SER A 56 7.14 -3.59 6.29
C SER A 56 7.25 -4.46 5.04
N ASP A 57 7.87 -3.89 4.01
CA ASP A 57 8.17 -4.59 2.78
C ASP A 57 9.48 -4.05 2.19
N THR A 58 10.07 -4.78 1.25
CA THR A 58 11.30 -4.37 0.59
C THR A 58 11.02 -3.35 -0.51
N LEU A 59 12.01 -2.46 -0.75
CA LEU A 59 12.04 -1.58 -1.91
C LEU A 59 12.92 -2.17 -3.00
N ASN A 60 12.46 -2.10 -4.25
CA ASN A 60 13.21 -2.67 -5.38
C ASN A 60 14.54 -1.93 -5.64
N ASN A 61 14.54 -0.62 -5.46
CA ASN A 61 15.69 0.23 -5.78
C ASN A 61 16.67 0.42 -4.63
N CYS A 62 16.35 -0.06 -3.44
CA CYS A 62 17.23 0.08 -2.29
C CYS A 62 16.97 -1.06 -1.28
N PRO A 63 17.84 -2.10 -1.28
CA PRO A 63 17.66 -3.23 -0.36
C PRO A 63 17.94 -2.89 1.10
N PHE A 64 18.54 -1.73 1.38
CA PHE A 64 18.84 -1.29 2.74
C PHE A 64 17.73 -0.49 3.40
N LYS A 65 16.67 -0.14 2.65
CA LYS A 65 15.52 0.57 3.18
C LYS A 65 14.28 -0.25 2.95
N LEU A 66 13.34 -0.12 3.88
CA LEU A 66 12.06 -0.81 3.80
C LEU A 66 10.95 0.20 3.51
N HIS A 67 9.98 -0.24 2.72
CA HIS A 67 8.70 0.43 2.65
C HIS A 67 7.95 0.08 3.94
N LYS A 68 7.94 1.00 4.89
CA LYS A 68 7.43 0.78 6.24
C LYS A 68 6.39 1.84 6.57
N TYR A 69 5.24 1.42 7.08
CA TYR A 69 4.16 2.32 7.49
C TYR A 69 3.35 1.65 8.59
N PHE A 70 2.46 2.41 9.21
CA PHE A 70 1.57 1.84 10.21
C PHE A 70 0.11 2.21 9.93
N ILE A 71 -0.79 1.33 10.33
CA ILE A 71 -2.23 1.53 10.21
C ILE A 71 -2.91 1.09 11.50
N PRO A 72 -4.11 1.63 11.80
CA PRO A 72 -4.89 1.17 12.94
C PRO A 72 -5.19 -0.32 12.84
N PHE A 73 -5.27 -0.99 13.98
CA PHE A 73 -5.58 -2.41 14.05
C PHE A 73 -6.87 -2.76 13.31
N GLU A 74 -7.91 -1.92 13.43
CA GLU A 74 -9.18 -2.17 12.74
C GLU A 74 -9.02 -2.26 11.24
N ASP A 75 -8.24 -1.36 10.64
CA ASP A 75 -7.97 -1.38 9.21
C ASP A 75 -7.11 -2.59 8.84
N PHE A 76 -6.12 -2.89 9.66
CA PHE A 76 -5.24 -4.03 9.45
C PHE A 76 -6.02 -5.35 9.43
N SER A 77 -6.91 -5.56 10.39
CA SER A 77 -7.66 -6.80 10.50
C SER A 77 -8.62 -7.04 9.33
N LYS A 78 -9.02 -5.98 8.65
CA LYS A 78 -9.87 -6.08 7.45
C LYS A 78 -9.09 -6.38 6.18
N ARG A 79 -7.80 -6.03 6.13
CA ARG A 79 -6.99 -6.06 4.91
C ARG A 79 -5.98 -7.19 4.87
N TYR A 80 -5.78 -7.87 5.98
CA TYR A 80 -4.77 -8.92 6.09
C TYR A 80 -5.31 -10.12 6.87
N VAL A 81 -4.78 -11.28 6.54
CA VAL A 81 -5.01 -12.53 7.28
C VAL A 81 -3.67 -13.18 7.55
N MET A 82 -3.64 -14.13 8.45
CA MET A 82 -2.44 -14.96 8.65
C MET A 82 -2.16 -15.75 7.37
N ILE A 83 -0.94 -16.24 7.22
CA ILE A 83 -0.54 -16.99 6.02
C ILE A 83 -1.45 -18.21 5.78
N ASP A 84 -1.95 -18.84 6.83
CA ASP A 84 -2.88 -19.98 6.73
C ASP A 84 -4.33 -19.57 6.48
N GLY A 85 -4.61 -18.27 6.35
CA GLY A 85 -5.95 -17.75 6.13
C GLY A 85 -6.73 -17.40 7.39
N THR A 86 -6.17 -17.64 8.57
CA THR A 86 -6.83 -17.32 9.83
C THR A 86 -7.04 -15.81 9.97
N ARG A 87 -8.24 -15.42 10.40
CA ARG A 87 -8.55 -14.01 10.69
C ARG A 87 -7.72 -13.51 11.87
N ILE A 88 -7.32 -12.26 11.78
CA ILE A 88 -6.47 -11.63 12.80
C ILE A 88 -7.35 -10.95 13.85
N ASN A 89 -7.10 -11.27 15.12
CA ASN A 89 -7.75 -10.64 16.27
C ASN A 89 -6.69 -10.14 17.26
N ASN A 90 -7.14 -9.47 18.32
CA ASN A 90 -6.23 -8.88 19.31
C ASN A 90 -5.31 -9.92 19.97
N PHE A 91 -5.80 -11.14 20.18
CA PHE A 91 -4.99 -12.20 20.78
C PHE A 91 -3.82 -12.60 19.87
N ILE A 92 -4.10 -12.76 18.57
CA ILE A 92 -3.09 -13.11 17.58
C ILE A 92 -2.05 -11.99 17.45
N VAL A 93 -2.50 -10.72 17.44
CA VAL A 93 -1.60 -9.58 17.35
C VAL A 93 -0.55 -9.58 18.47
N ASN A 94 -0.94 -9.96 19.67
CA ASN A 94 -0.01 -10.01 20.80
C ASN A 94 1.07 -11.10 20.64
N THR A 95 0.91 -12.01 19.68
CA THR A 95 1.92 -13.05 19.39
C THR A 95 2.87 -12.63 18.27
N PHE A 96 2.72 -11.44 17.68
CA PHE A 96 3.57 -10.99 16.59
C PHE A 96 5.01 -10.82 17.05
N GLU A 97 5.91 -11.35 16.24
CA GLU A 97 7.35 -11.21 16.39
C GLU A 97 7.89 -10.44 15.17
N SER A 98 9.16 -10.04 15.21
CA SER A 98 9.78 -9.26 14.12
C SER A 98 9.75 -9.97 12.76
N THR A 99 9.55 -11.28 12.75
CA THR A 99 9.49 -12.11 11.54
C THR A 99 8.09 -12.58 11.20
N THR A 100 7.07 -12.09 11.90
CA THR A 100 5.68 -12.50 11.63
C THR A 100 5.26 -11.99 10.27
N MET A 101 4.69 -12.90 9.46
CA MET A 101 4.20 -12.58 8.12
C MET A 101 2.69 -12.72 8.05
N VAL A 102 2.08 -11.83 7.28
CA VAL A 102 0.66 -11.86 6.97
C VAL A 102 0.45 -11.75 5.47
N LYS A 103 -0.74 -12.11 5.02
CA LYS A 103 -1.11 -12.09 3.61
C LYS A 103 -2.15 -10.99 3.39
N ALA A 104 -1.92 -10.13 2.40
CA ALA A 104 -2.90 -9.12 2.01
C ALA A 104 -4.09 -9.76 1.32
N ILE A 105 -5.28 -9.24 1.61
CA ILE A 105 -6.54 -9.64 0.96
C ILE A 105 -7.24 -8.41 0.40
N GLY A 106 -8.20 -8.63 -0.49
CA GLY A 106 -9.00 -7.57 -1.08
C GLY A 106 -8.70 -7.38 -2.56
N GLU A 107 -9.54 -6.57 -3.19
CA GLU A 107 -9.47 -6.29 -4.61
C GLU A 107 -9.18 -4.82 -4.87
N VAL A 108 -8.57 -4.55 -6.00
CA VAL A 108 -8.35 -3.21 -6.51
C VAL A 108 -8.90 -3.09 -7.92
N ILE A 109 -9.29 -1.87 -8.28
CA ILE A 109 -9.57 -1.49 -9.66
C ILE A 109 -8.37 -0.71 -10.15
N ALA A 110 -7.88 -1.02 -11.34
CA ALA A 110 -6.67 -0.44 -11.87
C ALA A 110 -6.87 0.03 -13.32
N TYR A 111 -6.34 1.20 -13.62
CA TYR A 111 -6.27 1.75 -14.98
C TYR A 111 -4.80 1.86 -15.36
N THR A 112 -4.47 1.49 -16.59
CA THR A 112 -3.11 1.64 -17.10
C THR A 112 -2.68 3.10 -17.02
N ALA A 113 -1.53 3.34 -16.42
CA ALA A 113 -0.91 4.67 -16.35
C ALA A 113 0.10 4.82 -17.50
N LEU A 114 0.06 5.97 -18.15
CA LEU A 114 1.05 6.33 -19.15
C LEU A 114 2.09 7.25 -18.51
N LEU A 115 3.29 7.26 -19.06
CA LEU A 115 4.37 8.11 -18.55
C LEU A 115 3.90 9.58 -18.52
N ASP A 116 4.21 10.27 -17.42
CA ASP A 116 3.79 11.65 -17.17
C ASP A 116 2.26 11.86 -17.13
N ASP A 117 1.52 10.78 -16.99
CA ASP A 117 0.08 10.78 -16.98
C ASP A 117 -0.47 11.08 -15.59
N THR A 118 -1.38 12.04 -15.53
CA THR A 118 -2.17 12.31 -14.33
C THR A 118 -3.63 12.14 -14.69
N PRO A 119 -4.29 11.07 -14.24
CA PRO A 119 -5.68 10.85 -14.62
C PRO A 119 -6.57 11.95 -14.07
N SER A 120 -7.05 12.80 -14.95
CA SER A 120 -8.02 13.83 -14.59
C SER A 120 -9.25 13.19 -13.94
N GLY A 121 -9.69 13.72 -12.83
CA GLY A 121 -10.80 13.18 -12.04
C GLY A 121 -10.38 12.13 -11.01
N LEU A 122 -9.29 11.41 -11.23
CA LEU A 122 -8.79 10.48 -10.22
C LEU A 122 -7.97 11.20 -9.14
N TYR A 123 -7.28 12.24 -9.52
CA TYR A 123 -6.38 12.95 -8.63
C TYR A 123 -7.02 14.11 -7.89
N GLU A 124 -8.30 14.31 -8.04
CA GLU A 124 -9.04 15.29 -7.24
C GLU A 124 -9.06 14.91 -5.76
N ASN A 125 -8.97 13.62 -5.48
CA ASN A 125 -8.98 13.08 -4.14
C ASN A 125 -7.73 12.24 -3.91
N PRO A 126 -6.58 12.86 -3.62
CA PRO A 126 -5.39 12.08 -3.28
C PRO A 126 -5.62 11.27 -2.00
N PRO A 127 -4.92 10.14 -1.84
CA PRO A 127 -5.03 9.37 -0.61
C PRO A 127 -4.69 10.24 0.61
N SER A 128 -5.41 10.06 1.70
CA SER A 128 -5.18 10.84 2.92
C SER A 128 -3.76 10.68 3.47
N TRP A 129 -3.16 9.52 3.26
CA TRP A 129 -1.80 9.19 3.67
C TRP A 129 -0.74 9.69 2.67
N GLY A 130 -1.15 9.96 1.43
CA GLY A 130 -0.24 10.34 0.35
C GLY A 130 -0.32 11.80 -0.05
N LYS A 131 -0.84 12.65 0.80
CA LYS A 131 -0.98 14.08 0.52
C LYS A 131 0.38 14.71 0.24
N GLY A 132 0.54 15.32 -0.93
CA GLY A 132 1.80 15.92 -1.36
C GLY A 132 2.72 14.99 -2.14
N VAL A 133 2.35 13.75 -2.35
CA VAL A 133 3.08 12.82 -3.21
C VAL A 133 2.93 13.25 -4.68
N ALA A 134 3.88 12.85 -5.51
CA ALA A 134 3.88 13.17 -6.94
C ALA A 134 2.54 12.83 -7.60
N THR A 135 2.09 13.73 -8.44
CA THR A 135 0.77 13.64 -9.08
C THR A 135 0.81 13.01 -10.47
N GLY A 136 1.98 12.72 -10.99
CA GLY A 136 2.14 12.10 -12.30
C GLY A 136 2.82 10.75 -12.22
N ALA A 137 2.58 9.91 -13.20
CA ALA A 137 3.28 8.64 -13.31
C ALA A 137 4.69 8.89 -13.83
N ASP A 138 5.70 8.45 -13.08
CA ASP A 138 7.11 8.60 -13.45
C ASP A 138 7.67 7.35 -14.16
N GLN A 139 6.86 6.33 -14.31
CA GLN A 139 7.23 5.06 -14.95
C GLN A 139 5.95 4.30 -15.32
N GLU A 140 6.09 3.19 -16.03
CA GLU A 140 4.95 2.33 -16.34
C GLU A 140 4.32 1.74 -15.09
N GLY A 141 3.00 1.66 -15.07
CA GLY A 141 2.26 1.09 -13.95
C GLY A 141 0.77 1.30 -14.07
N TYR A 142 0.12 1.32 -12.93
CA TYR A 142 -1.33 1.47 -12.84
C TYR A 142 -1.74 2.56 -11.87
N TRP A 143 -2.81 3.25 -12.20
CA TRP A 143 -3.58 4.03 -11.24
C TRP A 143 -4.60 3.11 -10.60
N MET A 144 -4.53 2.95 -9.28
CA MET A 144 -5.32 1.95 -8.55
C MET A 144 -6.09 2.56 -7.41
N ALA A 145 -7.19 1.89 -7.07
CA ALA A 145 -7.92 2.14 -5.84
C ALA A 145 -8.45 0.82 -5.30
N SER A 146 -8.46 0.67 -3.98
CA SER A 146 -9.17 -0.43 -3.34
C SER A 146 -10.67 -0.32 -3.67
N THR A 147 -11.34 -1.46 -3.88
CA THR A 147 -12.78 -1.48 -4.10
C THR A 147 -13.57 -0.91 -2.92
N GLU A 148 -12.96 -0.87 -1.74
CA GLU A 148 -13.54 -0.26 -0.54
C GLU A 148 -13.29 1.25 -0.46
N ARG A 149 -12.34 1.79 -1.23
CA ARG A 149 -11.91 3.19 -1.17
C ARG A 149 -11.75 3.76 -2.57
N LEU A 150 -12.78 3.73 -3.37
CA LEU A 150 -12.76 4.18 -4.76
C LEU A 150 -12.47 5.67 -4.95
N HIS A 151 -12.43 6.44 -3.86
CA HIS A 151 -12.07 7.85 -3.89
C HIS A 151 -10.59 8.11 -3.61
N GLU A 152 -9.81 7.09 -3.22
CA GLU A 152 -8.38 7.21 -2.92
C GLU A 152 -7.56 6.48 -3.99
N TRP A 153 -7.18 7.20 -5.04
CA TRP A 153 -6.38 6.66 -6.14
C TRP A 153 -4.90 6.94 -5.92
N TYR A 154 -4.08 5.96 -6.25
CA TYR A 154 -2.62 6.06 -6.12
C TYR A 154 -1.95 5.33 -7.27
N PHE A 155 -0.70 5.72 -7.55
CA PHE A 155 0.09 5.08 -8.59
C PHE A 155 0.85 3.87 -8.05
N MET A 156 0.83 2.78 -8.83
CA MET A 156 1.57 1.55 -8.52
C MET A 156 2.47 1.21 -9.69
N PRO A 157 3.82 1.21 -9.50
CA PRO A 157 4.74 0.78 -10.55
C PRO A 157 4.45 -0.64 -11.01
N LEU A 158 4.67 -0.90 -12.30
CA LEU A 158 4.36 -2.19 -12.91
C LEU A 158 5.08 -3.36 -12.23
N THR A 159 6.33 -3.18 -11.83
CA THR A 159 7.09 -4.21 -11.14
C THR A 159 6.47 -4.59 -9.80
N HIS A 160 6.00 -3.60 -9.04
CA HIS A 160 5.31 -3.83 -7.77
C HIS A 160 3.95 -4.47 -8.01
N PHE A 161 3.22 -4.00 -9.02
CA PHE A 161 1.92 -4.56 -9.35
C PHE A 161 2.04 -6.05 -9.70
N ASN A 162 2.98 -6.41 -10.55
CA ASN A 162 3.17 -7.80 -10.96
C ASN A 162 3.59 -8.71 -9.80
N ARG A 163 4.30 -8.15 -8.82
CA ARG A 163 4.71 -8.89 -7.62
C ARG A 163 3.54 -9.11 -6.65
N ASP A 164 2.71 -8.10 -6.46
CA ASP A 164 1.78 -8.02 -5.32
C ASP A 164 0.31 -8.24 -5.68
N TYR A 165 0.00 -8.35 -6.96
CA TYR A 165 -1.39 -8.45 -7.44
C TYR A 165 -1.53 -9.51 -8.51
N MET A 166 -2.73 -10.08 -8.59
CA MET A 166 -3.10 -11.02 -9.64
C MET A 166 -4.36 -10.50 -10.34
N ILE A 167 -4.27 -10.34 -11.65
CA ILE A 167 -5.41 -9.88 -12.46
C ILE A 167 -6.49 -10.95 -12.45
N THR A 168 -7.72 -10.56 -12.14
CA THR A 168 -8.88 -11.46 -12.06
C THR A 168 -9.93 -11.18 -13.13
N SER A 169 -9.89 -10.03 -13.75
CA SER A 169 -10.80 -9.71 -14.87
C SER A 169 -10.31 -8.52 -15.70
#